data_a2be3471df09e8be1e75613a21870c20
#
_entry.id   a2be3471df09e8be1e75613a21870c20
#
_cell.length_a   1.000
_cell.length_b   1.000
_cell.length_c   1.000
_cell.angle_alpha   90.00
_cell.angle_beta   90.00
_cell.angle_gamma   90.00
#
_symmetry.space_group_name_H-M   'P 1'
#
loop_
_entity.id
_entity.type
_entity.pdbx_description
1 polymer ?
#
loop_
_entity_poly.entity_id
_entity_poly.type
_entity_poly.pdbx_seq_one_letter_code
_entity_poly.pdbx_strand_id
1 'polypeptide(L)'
;MHMDAASARRTVFGERVVHGVHSLLWALSVAAPRGALAHLDVKFQKGVLLGSELHCTMKGTPEAFNIVVSIDGAPAVKIKGRTGSFARSCAPRSAPEHDRQAAVVKYADASGMRGTATLGCDDNLLGKLLPGLSLPTWQTEVLLATTRVVGMQCPGLHSIYAGLTMDFDEPIESNLLSYAVQTEDSPYTSVEIMFDGAGAHGKARALFRPPPQAQATYADAALSVTPSEFQSWRALVVGGSRGLGEVAAKLITAGGGSVCLTYAIGADDARKICDELQSAGREAHAVRLDVTQTELPMLPWQPTHLLYFATPQIPTDRAENFSMTHFTRLCDYYVEGFHRLVTSLPSLNAILYPSTIYLDEHKPQLAAYCAAKAAGEVLCRHLAGSRRIHMPRLPRLATDQTTGITSNSAPAALPVILRELRTLGALKP
;
A
#
# COMPACT_ATOMS: atom_id res chain seq x y z
N MET A 1 -5.80 6.53 2.81
CA MET A 1 -5.49 5.34 1.98
C MET A 1 -6.22 5.37 0.64
N HIS A 2 -7.54 5.53 0.61
CA HIS A 2 -8.30 5.46 -0.64
C HIS A 2 -8.17 6.73 -1.51
N MET A 3 -8.02 7.89 -0.91
CA MET A 3 -7.99 9.18 -1.61
C MET A 3 -6.58 9.77 -1.73
N ASP A 4 -5.72 9.53 -0.75
CA ASP A 4 -4.37 10.12 -0.71
C ASP A 4 -3.30 9.11 -1.14
N ALA A 5 -2.57 9.45 -2.22
CA ALA A 5 -1.51 8.61 -2.77
C ALA A 5 -0.29 8.50 -1.85
N ALA A 6 0.02 9.56 -1.10
CA ALA A 6 1.15 9.55 -0.17
C ALA A 6 0.92 8.58 0.99
N SER A 7 -0.29 8.55 1.55
CA SER A 7 -0.67 7.56 2.56
C SER A 7 -0.78 6.15 1.98
N ALA A 8 -1.37 6.00 0.79
CA ALA A 8 -1.58 4.70 0.15
C ALA A 8 -0.27 3.96 -0.13
N ARG A 9 0.77 4.65 -0.59
CA ARG A 9 2.10 4.07 -0.88
C ARG A 9 2.78 3.46 0.34
N ARG A 10 2.38 3.86 1.57
CA ARG A 10 2.89 3.31 2.84
C ARG A 10 2.08 2.13 3.36
N THR A 11 1.18 1.59 2.56
CA THR A 11 0.38 0.42 2.88
C THR A 11 0.86 -0.81 2.10
N VAL A 12 0.37 -1.98 2.49
CA VAL A 12 0.63 -3.25 1.79
C VAL A 12 0.21 -3.24 0.32
N PHE A 13 -0.66 -2.31 -0.08
CA PHE A 13 -1.11 -2.17 -1.47
C PHE A 13 -0.20 -1.27 -2.31
N GLY A 14 0.56 -0.37 -1.69
CA GLY A 14 1.47 0.56 -2.36
C GLY A 14 0.82 1.66 -3.20
N GLU A 15 -0.47 1.52 -3.53
CA GLU A 15 -1.26 2.43 -4.36
C GLU A 15 -2.66 2.63 -3.75
N ARG A 16 -3.43 3.57 -4.32
CA ARG A 16 -4.81 3.82 -3.86
C ARG A 16 -5.70 2.64 -4.21
N VAL A 17 -6.45 2.18 -3.22
CA VAL A 17 -7.35 1.03 -3.32
C VAL A 17 -8.79 1.51 -3.29
N VAL A 18 -9.65 0.97 -4.15
CA VAL A 18 -11.09 1.19 -4.10
C VAL A 18 -11.67 0.50 -2.86
N HIS A 19 -12.65 1.13 -2.20
CA HIS A 19 -13.34 0.49 -1.07
C HIS A 19 -14.03 -0.81 -1.48
N GLY A 20 -13.92 -1.85 -0.65
CA GLY A 20 -14.53 -3.15 -0.95
C GLY A 20 -16.03 -3.05 -1.22
N VAL A 21 -16.78 -2.30 -0.38
CA VAL A 21 -18.23 -2.09 -0.57
C VAL A 21 -18.53 -1.28 -1.84
N HIS A 22 -17.65 -0.36 -2.26
CA HIS A 22 -17.81 0.30 -3.56
C HIS A 22 -17.72 -0.71 -4.71
N SER A 23 -16.72 -1.60 -4.68
CA SER A 23 -16.59 -2.68 -5.67
C SER A 23 -17.80 -3.64 -5.67
N LEU A 24 -18.36 -3.92 -4.50
CA LEU A 24 -19.59 -4.69 -4.35
C LEU A 24 -20.77 -3.98 -5.03
N LEU A 25 -21.05 -2.72 -4.66
CA LEU A 25 -22.16 -1.95 -5.21
C LEU A 25 -22.02 -1.74 -6.73
N TRP A 26 -20.81 -1.51 -7.22
CA TRP A 26 -20.51 -1.44 -8.64
C TRP A 26 -20.84 -2.77 -9.34
N ALA A 27 -20.41 -3.91 -8.78
CA ALA A 27 -20.70 -5.22 -9.36
C ALA A 27 -22.21 -5.52 -9.41
N LEU A 28 -22.95 -5.14 -8.37
CA LEU A 28 -24.41 -5.24 -8.33
C LEU A 28 -25.08 -4.32 -9.36
N SER A 29 -24.55 -3.13 -9.59
CA SER A 29 -25.07 -2.17 -10.58
C SER A 29 -24.85 -2.66 -12.02
N VAL A 30 -23.73 -3.32 -12.30
CA VAL A 30 -23.40 -3.85 -13.64
C VAL A 30 -24.11 -5.17 -13.92
N ALA A 31 -24.17 -6.08 -12.95
CA ALA A 31 -24.83 -7.38 -13.07
C ALA A 31 -26.36 -7.28 -12.99
N ALA A 32 -26.86 -6.16 -12.44
CA ALA A 32 -28.29 -5.82 -12.35
C ALA A 32 -29.20 -6.97 -11.81
N PRO A 33 -28.89 -7.59 -10.65
CA PRO A 33 -29.91 -8.39 -9.97
C PRO A 33 -31.05 -7.42 -9.62
N ARG A 34 -32.26 -7.71 -10.11
CA ARG A 34 -33.41 -6.82 -9.88
C ARG A 34 -34.07 -7.18 -8.55
N GLY A 35 -34.35 -6.16 -7.76
CA GLY A 35 -35.07 -6.29 -6.50
C GLY A 35 -34.20 -6.23 -5.25
N ALA A 36 -34.84 -6.36 -4.10
CA ALA A 36 -34.18 -6.34 -2.81
C ALA A 36 -33.41 -7.64 -2.55
N LEU A 37 -32.33 -7.56 -1.79
CA LEU A 37 -31.57 -8.73 -1.35
C LEU A 37 -32.25 -9.37 -0.13
N ALA A 38 -32.36 -10.70 -0.12
CA ALA A 38 -32.67 -11.48 1.07
C ALA A 38 -31.39 -11.99 1.75
N HIS A 39 -30.36 -12.30 0.95
CA HIS A 39 -29.08 -12.78 1.44
C HIS A 39 -27.93 -12.30 0.55
N LEU A 40 -26.78 -12.02 1.18
CA LEU A 40 -25.55 -11.61 0.51
C LEU A 40 -24.35 -12.24 1.21
N ASP A 41 -23.46 -12.91 0.46
CA ASP A 41 -22.14 -13.38 0.90
C ASP A 41 -21.07 -12.83 -0.04
N VAL A 42 -20.12 -12.06 0.48
CA VAL A 42 -19.10 -11.36 -0.29
C VAL A 42 -17.72 -11.74 0.23
N LYS A 43 -16.80 -12.05 -0.68
CA LYS A 43 -15.38 -12.27 -0.37
C LYS A 43 -14.53 -11.30 -1.18
N PHE A 44 -13.80 -10.44 -0.49
CA PHE A 44 -12.81 -9.52 -1.07
C PHE A 44 -11.44 -10.21 -1.05
N GLN A 45 -11.03 -10.75 -2.21
CA GLN A 45 -9.84 -11.61 -2.32
C GLN A 45 -8.58 -10.84 -2.74
N LYS A 46 -8.75 -9.75 -3.49
CA LYS A 46 -7.66 -8.90 -3.98
C LYS A 46 -8.09 -7.44 -3.91
N GLY A 47 -7.18 -6.54 -3.50
CA GLY A 47 -7.44 -5.10 -3.55
C GLY A 47 -7.63 -4.63 -4.99
N VAL A 48 -8.69 -3.88 -5.24
CA VAL A 48 -8.94 -3.21 -6.52
C VAL A 48 -8.21 -1.88 -6.51
N LEU A 49 -7.16 -1.74 -7.30
CA LEU A 49 -6.42 -0.49 -7.41
C LEU A 49 -7.19 0.52 -8.26
N LEU A 50 -6.99 1.79 -7.99
CA LEU A 50 -7.61 2.86 -8.79
C LEU A 50 -7.05 2.82 -10.22
N GLY A 51 -7.96 2.81 -11.22
CA GLY A 51 -7.60 2.70 -12.64
C GLY A 51 -7.46 1.27 -13.16
N SER A 52 -7.67 0.24 -12.32
CA SER A 52 -7.71 -1.14 -12.79
C SER A 52 -8.89 -1.39 -13.73
N GLU A 53 -8.66 -2.13 -14.80
CA GLU A 53 -9.73 -2.64 -15.66
C GLU A 53 -10.41 -3.84 -14.98
N LEU A 54 -11.73 -3.78 -14.88
CA LEU A 54 -12.53 -4.78 -14.17
C LEU A 54 -13.41 -5.55 -15.15
N HIS A 55 -13.38 -6.88 -15.04
CA HIS A 55 -14.29 -7.76 -15.73
C HIS A 55 -15.31 -8.34 -14.75
N CYS A 56 -16.60 -8.14 -15.02
CA CYS A 56 -17.70 -8.63 -14.20
C CYS A 56 -18.44 -9.77 -14.94
N THR A 57 -18.59 -10.92 -14.29
CA THR A 57 -19.35 -12.05 -14.81
C THR A 57 -20.39 -12.50 -13.79
N MET A 58 -21.60 -12.79 -14.26
CA MET A 58 -22.69 -13.31 -13.44
C MET A 58 -23.09 -14.69 -13.93
N LYS A 59 -23.38 -15.61 -12.97
CA LYS A 59 -23.97 -16.92 -13.20
C LYS A 59 -25.16 -17.09 -12.27
N GLY A 60 -26.15 -17.87 -12.70
CA GLY A 60 -27.40 -18.12 -11.96
C GLY A 60 -28.57 -17.35 -12.53
N THR A 61 -29.60 -17.15 -11.72
CA THR A 61 -30.79 -16.36 -12.05
C THR A 61 -30.78 -15.03 -11.28
N PRO A 62 -31.66 -14.07 -11.61
CA PRO A 62 -31.81 -12.86 -10.80
C PRO A 62 -32.16 -13.14 -9.33
N GLU A 63 -32.85 -14.25 -9.04
CA GLU A 63 -33.27 -14.64 -7.68
C GLU A 63 -32.14 -15.29 -6.87
N ALA A 64 -31.18 -15.97 -7.57
CA ALA A 64 -30.05 -16.63 -6.92
C ALA A 64 -28.81 -16.55 -7.84
N PHE A 65 -27.88 -15.69 -7.50
CA PHE A 65 -26.78 -15.30 -8.39
C PHE A 65 -25.41 -15.47 -7.75
N ASN A 66 -24.41 -15.66 -8.61
CA ASN A 66 -22.99 -15.60 -8.28
C ASN A 66 -22.32 -14.60 -9.22
N ILE A 67 -21.70 -13.56 -8.67
CA ILE A 67 -20.95 -12.57 -9.43
C ILE A 67 -19.47 -12.69 -9.09
N VAL A 68 -18.63 -12.63 -10.11
CA VAL A 68 -17.16 -12.58 -9.95
C VAL A 68 -16.66 -11.35 -10.66
N VAL A 69 -15.98 -10.49 -9.90
CA VAL A 69 -15.20 -9.39 -10.44
C VAL A 69 -13.74 -9.81 -10.51
N SER A 70 -13.13 -9.70 -11.69
CA SER A 70 -11.75 -10.12 -11.94
C SER A 70 -10.90 -8.96 -12.42
N ILE A 71 -9.60 -9.00 -12.07
CA ILE A 71 -8.55 -8.10 -12.56
C ILE A 71 -7.47 -9.00 -13.15
N ASP A 72 -7.08 -8.75 -14.40
CA ASP A 72 -6.07 -9.57 -15.12
C ASP A 72 -6.39 -11.07 -15.08
N GLY A 73 -7.68 -11.42 -15.22
CA GLY A 73 -8.15 -12.80 -15.18
C GLY A 73 -8.19 -13.44 -13.78
N ALA A 74 -7.71 -12.76 -12.73
CA ALA A 74 -7.75 -13.25 -11.36
C ALA A 74 -8.96 -12.70 -10.59
N PRO A 75 -9.71 -13.53 -9.83
CA PRO A 75 -10.83 -13.06 -9.03
C PRO A 75 -10.40 -12.06 -7.95
N ALA A 76 -11.00 -10.88 -7.94
CA ALA A 76 -10.81 -9.85 -6.92
C ALA A 76 -11.97 -9.82 -5.91
N VAL A 77 -13.21 -9.91 -6.39
CA VAL A 77 -14.40 -9.96 -5.54
C VAL A 77 -15.29 -11.12 -5.98
N LYS A 78 -15.76 -11.91 -5.03
CA LYS A 78 -16.77 -12.95 -5.25
C LYS A 78 -18.00 -12.62 -4.44
N ILE A 79 -19.16 -12.65 -5.09
CA ILE A 79 -20.44 -12.29 -4.49
C ILE A 79 -21.41 -13.45 -4.76
N LYS A 80 -22.07 -13.91 -3.71
CA LYS A 80 -23.24 -14.80 -3.81
C LYS A 80 -24.41 -14.06 -3.21
N GLY A 81 -25.54 -14.09 -3.86
CA GLY A 81 -26.74 -13.41 -3.36
C GLY A 81 -28.03 -14.10 -3.75
N ARG A 82 -29.05 -13.80 -2.98
CA ARG A 82 -30.45 -14.13 -3.26
C ARG A 82 -31.29 -12.87 -3.11
N THR A 83 -32.23 -12.66 -4.03
CA THR A 83 -33.22 -11.61 -3.89
C THR A 83 -34.41 -12.10 -3.06
N GLY A 84 -35.15 -11.16 -2.53
CA GLY A 84 -36.38 -11.40 -1.77
C GLY A 84 -37.41 -10.29 -2.02
N SER A 85 -38.60 -10.48 -1.50
CA SER A 85 -39.68 -9.50 -1.54
C SER A 85 -40.00 -9.07 -0.13
N PHE A 86 -40.10 -7.74 0.09
CA PHE A 86 -40.43 -7.14 1.36
C PHE A 86 -41.70 -6.31 1.22
N ALA A 87 -42.59 -6.41 2.21
CA ALA A 87 -43.87 -5.72 2.21
C ALA A 87 -43.74 -4.24 2.59
N ARG A 88 -42.65 -3.88 3.29
CA ARG A 88 -42.40 -2.52 3.77
C ARG A 88 -41.27 -1.84 3.02
N SER A 89 -41.27 -0.53 3.00
CA SER A 89 -40.18 0.30 2.54
C SER A 89 -39.85 1.34 3.62
N CYS A 90 -38.59 1.73 3.71
CA CYS A 90 -38.17 2.85 4.56
C CYS A 90 -37.88 4.08 3.71
N ALA A 91 -38.16 5.24 4.25
CA ALA A 91 -37.74 6.50 3.63
C ALA A 91 -36.20 6.60 3.57
N PRO A 92 -35.63 7.17 2.49
CA PRO A 92 -34.20 7.45 2.40
C PRO A 92 -33.74 8.36 3.55
N ARG A 93 -32.55 8.08 4.09
CA ARG A 93 -31.93 8.88 5.16
C ARG A 93 -30.79 9.70 4.58
N SER A 94 -30.67 10.95 5.04
CA SER A 94 -29.52 11.79 4.68
C SER A 94 -28.21 11.16 5.06
N ALA A 95 -27.16 11.40 4.26
CA ALA A 95 -25.81 10.96 4.60
C ALA A 95 -25.42 11.51 5.97
N PRO A 96 -24.92 10.67 6.92
CA PRO A 96 -24.48 11.14 8.21
C PRO A 96 -23.24 12.02 8.08
N GLU A 97 -23.11 12.99 8.99
CA GLU A 97 -21.83 13.69 9.15
C GLU A 97 -20.75 12.68 9.50
N HIS A 98 -19.61 12.79 8.82
CA HIS A 98 -18.52 11.86 9.04
C HIS A 98 -17.52 12.41 10.04
N ASP A 99 -17.11 11.60 11.00
CA ASP A 99 -15.87 11.82 11.71
C ASP A 99 -14.73 11.88 10.69
N ARG A 100 -13.97 12.96 10.72
CA ARG A 100 -12.87 13.19 9.77
C ARG A 100 -11.67 12.29 10.05
N GLN A 101 -11.61 11.64 11.21
CA GLN A 101 -10.48 10.87 11.65
C GLN A 101 -10.90 9.45 12.03
N ALA A 102 -10.30 8.45 11.38
CA ALA A 102 -10.51 7.04 11.70
C ALA A 102 -9.84 6.68 13.03
N ALA A 103 -10.49 5.82 13.82
CA ALA A 103 -9.90 5.29 15.04
C ALA A 103 -8.62 4.49 14.75
N VAL A 104 -7.66 4.57 15.65
CA VAL A 104 -6.45 3.74 15.63
C VAL A 104 -6.60 2.68 16.72
N VAL A 105 -7.14 1.53 16.34
CA VAL A 105 -7.38 0.42 17.26
C VAL A 105 -6.21 -0.57 17.19
N LYS A 106 -5.75 -1.06 18.36
CA LYS A 106 -4.79 -2.19 18.41
C LYS A 106 -5.57 -3.50 18.41
N TYR A 107 -5.03 -4.53 17.80
CA TYR A 107 -5.69 -5.84 17.74
C TYR A 107 -6.05 -6.40 19.11
N ALA A 108 -5.15 -6.23 20.10
CA ALA A 108 -5.36 -6.69 21.47
C ALA A 108 -6.59 -6.03 22.16
N ASP A 109 -6.95 -4.81 21.73
CA ASP A 109 -8.03 -4.02 22.33
C ASP A 109 -9.35 -4.18 21.56
N ALA A 110 -9.39 -4.94 20.47
CA ALA A 110 -10.54 -5.03 19.59
C ALA A 110 -11.64 -5.95 20.13
N SER A 111 -11.28 -6.99 20.87
CA SER A 111 -12.24 -7.98 21.37
C SER A 111 -13.23 -7.35 22.34
N GLY A 112 -14.53 -7.61 22.13
CA GLY A 112 -15.60 -7.08 22.96
C GLY A 112 -16.00 -5.63 22.66
N MET A 113 -15.34 -4.94 21.71
CA MET A 113 -15.80 -3.62 21.26
C MET A 113 -17.22 -3.69 20.74
N ARG A 114 -18.03 -2.69 21.07
CA ARG A 114 -19.43 -2.55 20.64
C ARG A 114 -19.71 -1.09 20.30
N GLY A 115 -20.67 -0.88 19.42
CA GLY A 115 -21.09 0.46 19.06
C GLY A 115 -22.22 0.46 18.05
N THR A 116 -22.46 1.61 17.46
CA THR A 116 -23.47 1.81 16.44
C THR A 116 -22.91 2.61 15.29
N ALA A 117 -23.47 2.40 14.09
CA ALA A 117 -23.22 3.24 12.92
C ALA A 117 -24.54 3.84 12.45
N THR A 118 -24.56 5.14 12.21
CA THR A 118 -25.73 5.82 11.67
C THR A 118 -25.94 5.44 10.22
N LEU A 119 -27.15 5.08 9.83
CA LEU A 119 -27.54 4.79 8.46
C LEU A 119 -27.75 6.10 7.68
N GLY A 120 -27.61 6.03 6.39
CA GLY A 120 -27.87 7.11 5.46
C GLY A 120 -26.85 7.18 4.33
N CYS A 121 -27.28 7.74 3.20
CA CYS A 121 -26.44 7.95 2.02
C CYS A 121 -26.91 9.19 1.24
N ASP A 122 -26.11 9.62 0.29
CA ASP A 122 -26.50 10.63 -0.71
C ASP A 122 -27.03 9.89 -1.95
N ASP A 123 -28.35 9.77 -2.06
CA ASP A 123 -29.01 9.09 -3.17
C ASP A 123 -28.71 9.74 -4.53
N ASN A 124 -28.56 11.06 -4.58
CA ASN A 124 -28.22 11.77 -5.82
C ASN A 124 -26.81 11.40 -6.29
N LEU A 125 -25.87 11.33 -5.37
CA LEU A 125 -24.51 10.92 -5.67
C LEU A 125 -24.44 9.43 -6.07
N LEU A 126 -25.16 8.57 -5.35
CA LEU A 126 -25.24 7.14 -5.68
C LEU A 126 -25.84 6.92 -7.07
N GLY A 127 -26.93 7.59 -7.41
CA GLY A 127 -27.56 7.50 -8.72
C GLY A 127 -26.66 7.97 -9.87
N LYS A 128 -25.80 8.96 -9.63
CA LYS A 128 -24.80 9.42 -10.60
C LYS A 128 -23.65 8.43 -10.77
N LEU A 129 -23.15 7.85 -9.66
CA LEU A 129 -22.00 6.95 -9.66
C LEU A 129 -22.35 5.53 -10.07
N LEU A 130 -23.56 5.06 -9.74
CA LEU A 130 -24.01 3.69 -9.92
C LEU A 130 -25.45 3.66 -10.52
N PRO A 131 -25.65 4.18 -11.75
CA PRO A 131 -27.00 4.35 -12.33
C PRO A 131 -27.75 3.03 -12.55
N GLY A 132 -27.04 1.89 -12.60
CA GLY A 132 -27.65 0.56 -12.72
C GLY A 132 -28.00 -0.11 -11.39
N LEU A 133 -27.71 0.52 -10.25
CA LEU A 133 -28.00 -0.07 -8.93
C LEU A 133 -29.51 -0.01 -8.64
N SER A 134 -30.12 -1.20 -8.49
CA SER A 134 -31.57 -1.35 -8.27
C SER A 134 -31.93 -1.80 -6.85
N LEU A 135 -30.99 -1.74 -5.92
CA LEU A 135 -31.25 -2.09 -4.52
C LEU A 135 -32.10 -1.02 -3.84
N PRO A 136 -32.99 -1.39 -2.91
CA PRO A 136 -33.63 -0.44 -2.03
C PRO A 136 -32.61 0.39 -1.27
N THR A 137 -32.87 1.71 -1.14
CA THR A 137 -31.93 2.65 -0.49
C THR A 137 -31.53 2.19 0.91
N TRP A 138 -32.47 1.67 1.72
CA TRP A 138 -32.15 1.20 3.07
C TRP A 138 -31.14 0.06 3.12
N GLN A 139 -31.14 -0.87 2.12
CA GLN A 139 -30.11 -1.91 2.03
C GLN A 139 -28.75 -1.35 1.64
N THR A 140 -28.74 -0.39 0.73
CA THR A 140 -27.51 0.33 0.36
C THR A 140 -26.94 1.10 1.57
N GLU A 141 -27.77 1.75 2.36
CA GLU A 141 -27.37 2.43 3.59
C GLU A 141 -26.76 1.47 4.61
N VAL A 142 -27.34 0.28 4.80
CA VAL A 142 -26.78 -0.78 5.65
C VAL A 142 -25.41 -1.21 5.15
N LEU A 143 -25.26 -1.51 3.86
CA LEU A 143 -23.98 -1.91 3.27
C LEU A 143 -22.90 -0.82 3.44
N LEU A 144 -23.27 0.45 3.24
CA LEU A 144 -22.36 1.58 3.47
C LEU A 144 -22.02 1.77 4.96
N ALA A 145 -22.94 1.48 5.88
CA ALA A 145 -22.67 1.53 7.32
C ALA A 145 -21.62 0.48 7.73
N THR A 146 -21.66 -0.74 7.17
CA THR A 146 -20.65 -1.76 7.48
C THR A 146 -19.23 -1.31 7.11
N THR A 147 -19.05 -0.63 5.96
CA THR A 147 -17.71 -0.14 5.58
C THR A 147 -17.25 1.03 6.46
N ARG A 148 -18.20 1.86 6.96
CA ARG A 148 -17.87 2.91 7.95
C ARG A 148 -17.41 2.31 9.27
N VAL A 149 -18.07 1.26 9.78
CA VAL A 149 -17.59 0.57 10.98
C VAL A 149 -16.19 0.03 10.78
N VAL A 150 -15.96 -0.73 9.70
CA VAL A 150 -14.64 -1.32 9.42
C VAL A 150 -13.55 -0.26 9.23
N GLY A 151 -13.83 0.79 8.48
CA GLY A 151 -12.83 1.79 8.11
C GLY A 151 -12.61 2.90 9.14
N MET A 152 -13.63 3.22 9.96
CA MET A 152 -13.56 4.36 10.87
C MET A 152 -13.54 3.96 12.35
N GLN A 153 -14.09 2.79 12.71
CA GLN A 153 -14.25 2.39 14.12
C GLN A 153 -13.38 1.19 14.49
N CYS A 154 -13.60 0.00 13.90
CA CYS A 154 -12.80 -1.20 14.18
C CYS A 154 -12.70 -2.10 12.93
N PRO A 155 -11.48 -2.43 12.48
CA PRO A 155 -10.12 -2.04 12.92
C PRO A 155 -9.76 -0.56 12.73
N GLY A 156 -10.60 0.22 12.03
CA GLY A 156 -10.39 1.65 11.80
C GLY A 156 -9.29 1.94 10.76
N LEU A 157 -8.37 2.86 11.05
CA LEU A 157 -7.35 3.37 10.12
C LEU A 157 -6.53 2.26 9.44
N HIS A 158 -6.26 1.17 10.16
CA HIS A 158 -5.44 0.06 9.69
C HIS A 158 -6.26 -1.17 9.29
N SER A 159 -7.44 -0.96 8.69
CA SER A 159 -8.33 -2.03 8.27
C SER A 159 -8.09 -2.54 6.86
N ILE A 160 -8.36 -3.84 6.65
CA ILE A 160 -8.61 -4.47 5.36
C ILE A 160 -9.96 -5.19 5.48
N TYR A 161 -10.91 -4.84 4.61
CA TYR A 161 -12.21 -5.48 4.56
C TYR A 161 -12.08 -6.77 3.75
N ALA A 162 -12.24 -7.95 4.39
CA ALA A 162 -11.98 -9.25 3.77
C ALA A 162 -13.25 -9.99 3.32
N GLY A 163 -14.40 -9.73 3.96
CA GLY A 163 -15.66 -10.36 3.61
C GLY A 163 -16.85 -9.81 4.37
N LEU A 164 -18.04 -10.08 3.83
CA LEU A 164 -19.33 -9.65 4.39
C LEU A 164 -20.38 -10.73 4.11
N THR A 165 -21.10 -11.13 5.14
CA THR A 165 -22.33 -11.92 5.01
C THR A 165 -23.46 -11.15 5.67
N MET A 166 -24.55 -10.92 4.95
CA MET A 166 -25.73 -10.19 5.45
C MET A 166 -27.01 -10.92 5.05
N ASP A 167 -27.91 -11.02 5.98
CA ASP A 167 -29.31 -11.41 5.78
C ASP A 167 -30.20 -10.19 5.99
N PHE A 168 -31.22 -10.07 5.16
CA PHE A 168 -32.16 -8.96 5.19
C PHE A 168 -33.56 -9.48 5.44
N ASP A 169 -34.21 -8.91 6.45
CA ASP A 169 -35.59 -9.14 6.83
C ASP A 169 -36.46 -7.93 6.47
N GLU A 170 -37.72 -7.89 6.93
CA GLU A 170 -38.57 -6.70 6.77
C GLU A 170 -37.87 -5.47 7.38
N PRO A 171 -37.77 -4.36 6.64
CA PRO A 171 -37.09 -3.18 7.12
C PRO A 171 -37.77 -2.61 8.39
N ILE A 172 -36.96 -2.19 9.34
CA ILE A 172 -37.39 -1.56 10.58
C ILE A 172 -36.99 -0.07 10.53
N GLU A 173 -37.89 0.81 10.94
CA GLU A 173 -37.57 2.25 11.10
C GLU A 173 -36.56 2.44 12.22
N SER A 174 -35.29 2.34 11.85
CA SER A 174 -34.15 2.62 12.70
C SER A 174 -33.09 3.33 11.85
N ASN A 175 -32.46 4.32 12.39
CA ASN A 175 -31.32 4.99 11.78
C ASN A 175 -29.96 4.46 12.23
N LEU A 176 -29.96 3.37 13.00
CA LEU A 176 -28.75 2.78 13.57
C LEU A 176 -28.58 1.32 13.18
N LEU A 177 -27.34 0.94 12.88
CA LEU A 177 -26.85 -0.42 12.79
C LEU A 177 -25.91 -0.67 13.96
N SER A 178 -26.27 -1.57 14.85
CA SER A 178 -25.44 -1.98 15.99
C SER A 178 -24.33 -2.92 15.52
N TYR A 179 -23.19 -2.89 16.19
CA TYR A 179 -22.12 -3.86 15.94
C TYR A 179 -21.45 -4.34 17.23
N ALA A 180 -20.90 -5.57 17.16
CA ALA A 180 -20.07 -6.16 18.22
C ALA A 180 -18.88 -6.89 17.56
N VAL A 181 -17.68 -6.71 18.12
CA VAL A 181 -16.43 -7.24 17.58
C VAL A 181 -15.99 -8.46 18.38
N GLN A 182 -15.58 -9.51 17.66
CA GLN A 182 -14.97 -10.71 18.20
C GLN A 182 -13.62 -10.94 17.50
N THR A 183 -12.58 -11.28 18.25
CA THR A 183 -11.29 -11.69 17.68
C THR A 183 -11.37 -13.16 17.24
N GLU A 184 -10.76 -13.45 16.10
CA GLU A 184 -10.62 -14.83 15.62
C GLU A 184 -9.29 -15.43 16.09
N ASP A 185 -9.28 -16.69 16.50
CA ASP A 185 -8.06 -17.47 16.66
C ASP A 185 -7.53 -17.86 15.27
N SER A 186 -6.70 -17.01 14.72
CA SER A 186 -6.23 -17.10 13.34
C SER A 186 -4.75 -16.66 13.29
N PRO A 187 -3.93 -17.24 12.39
CA PRO A 187 -2.56 -16.76 12.17
C PRO A 187 -2.52 -15.33 11.60
N TYR A 188 -3.66 -14.81 11.21
CA TYR A 188 -3.84 -13.43 10.79
C TYR A 188 -4.52 -12.65 11.92
N THR A 189 -4.16 -11.39 12.11
CA THR A 189 -4.84 -10.48 13.04
C THR A 189 -6.20 -10.10 12.46
N SER A 190 -7.18 -10.99 12.56
CA SER A 190 -8.54 -10.85 12.01
C SER A 190 -9.61 -10.74 13.10
N VAL A 191 -10.69 -10.04 12.77
CA VAL A 191 -11.88 -9.90 13.60
C VAL A 191 -13.12 -10.22 12.80
N GLU A 192 -14.11 -10.83 13.45
CA GLU A 192 -15.50 -10.83 13.01
C GLU A 192 -16.24 -9.66 13.68
N ILE A 193 -16.98 -8.93 12.88
CA ILE A 193 -17.81 -7.82 13.33
C ILE A 193 -19.26 -8.21 13.06
N MET A 194 -19.99 -8.53 14.11
CA MET A 194 -21.41 -8.87 14.03
C MET A 194 -22.21 -7.58 13.89
N PHE A 195 -23.21 -7.58 13.01
CA PHE A 195 -24.12 -6.48 12.77
C PHE A 195 -25.55 -6.88 13.06
N ASP A 196 -26.33 -5.97 13.61
CA ASP A 196 -27.76 -6.15 13.84
C ASP A 196 -28.49 -4.80 13.86
N GLY A 197 -29.59 -4.68 13.14
CA GLY A 197 -30.46 -3.49 13.13
C GLY A 197 -31.04 -3.14 11.78
N ALA A 198 -32.06 -2.31 11.79
CA ALA A 198 -32.76 -1.81 10.59
C ALA A 198 -33.36 -2.88 9.66
N GLY A 199 -33.64 -4.08 10.15
CA GLY A 199 -34.09 -5.21 9.34
C GLY A 199 -32.94 -5.93 8.62
N ALA A 200 -31.72 -5.82 9.12
CA ALA A 200 -30.58 -6.53 8.60
C ALA A 200 -29.72 -7.08 9.72
N HIS A 201 -29.19 -8.28 9.55
CA HIS A 201 -28.26 -8.90 10.47
C HIS A 201 -27.19 -9.68 9.71
N GLY A 202 -26.01 -9.80 10.31
CA GLY A 202 -24.92 -10.50 9.64
C GLY A 202 -23.56 -10.23 10.24
N LYS A 203 -22.52 -10.47 9.45
CA LYS A 203 -21.16 -10.30 9.93
C LYS A 203 -20.18 -9.85 8.82
N ALA A 204 -19.20 -9.06 9.20
CA ALA A 204 -18.04 -8.76 8.38
C ALA A 204 -16.78 -9.41 8.95
N ARG A 205 -15.89 -9.81 8.07
CA ARG A 205 -14.52 -10.17 8.42
C ARG A 205 -13.59 -9.05 8.01
N ALA A 206 -12.79 -8.57 8.96
CA ALA A 206 -11.80 -7.55 8.73
C ALA A 206 -10.43 -7.97 9.27
N LEU A 207 -9.35 -7.51 8.62
CA LEU A 207 -7.99 -7.77 9.03
C LEU A 207 -7.35 -6.46 9.51
N PHE A 208 -6.50 -6.56 10.52
CA PHE A 208 -5.59 -5.49 10.90
C PHE A 208 -4.36 -5.55 10.00
N ARG A 209 -4.13 -4.51 9.20
CA ARG A 209 -2.86 -4.35 8.52
C ARG A 209 -1.84 -3.69 9.43
N PRO A 210 -0.55 -4.00 9.28
CA PRO A 210 0.47 -3.28 10.02
C PRO A 210 0.42 -1.78 9.71
N PRO A 211 0.74 -0.92 10.70
CA PRO A 211 0.98 0.50 10.47
C PRO A 211 2.21 0.70 9.56
N PRO A 212 2.39 1.88 8.96
CA PRO A 212 3.61 2.22 8.26
C PRO A 212 4.84 1.98 9.12
N GLN A 213 5.88 1.39 8.53
CA GLN A 213 7.11 1.04 9.24
C GLN A 213 7.95 2.30 9.50
N ALA A 214 8.09 2.67 10.76
CA ALA A 214 9.03 3.72 11.16
C ALA A 214 10.47 3.22 11.01
N GLN A 215 11.34 4.08 10.52
CA GLN A 215 12.77 3.83 10.46
C GLN A 215 13.49 4.47 11.66
N ALA A 216 14.75 4.11 11.87
CA ALA A 216 15.60 4.69 12.89
C ALA A 216 15.64 6.23 12.76
N THR A 217 15.71 6.91 13.89
CA THR A 217 15.84 8.37 13.95
C THR A 217 17.25 8.82 13.57
N TYR A 218 17.43 10.14 13.32
CA TYR A 218 18.77 10.72 13.17
C TYR A 218 19.64 10.47 14.42
N ALA A 219 19.06 10.53 15.61
CA ALA A 219 19.77 10.26 16.85
C ALA A 219 20.32 8.82 16.91
N ASP A 220 19.52 7.84 16.50
CA ASP A 220 19.96 6.43 16.42
C ASP A 220 21.09 6.28 15.38
N ALA A 221 21.00 6.95 14.25
CA ALA A 221 22.04 6.96 13.24
C ALA A 221 23.34 7.59 13.76
N ALA A 222 23.26 8.71 14.50
CA ALA A 222 24.40 9.41 15.07
C ALA A 222 25.16 8.57 16.12
N LEU A 223 24.47 7.69 16.85
CA LEU A 223 25.11 6.74 17.75
C LEU A 223 25.88 5.62 17.04
N SER A 224 25.63 5.43 15.74
CA SER A 224 26.18 4.30 14.98
C SER A 224 27.36 4.64 14.09
N VAL A 225 27.67 5.93 13.90
CA VAL A 225 28.74 6.42 13.01
C VAL A 225 29.66 7.41 13.74
N THR A 226 30.88 7.58 13.24
CA THR A 226 31.74 8.67 13.70
C THR A 226 31.40 9.98 12.98
N PRO A 227 31.53 11.18 13.62
CA PRO A 227 31.07 12.44 13.05
C PRO A 227 31.66 12.84 11.70
N SER A 228 32.79 12.27 11.30
CA SER A 228 33.51 12.59 10.05
C SER A 228 33.56 11.41 9.07
N GLU A 229 32.88 10.32 9.36
CA GLU A 229 32.98 9.05 8.59
C GLU A 229 32.63 9.22 7.11
N PHE A 230 31.66 10.10 6.81
CA PHE A 230 31.16 10.37 5.46
C PHE A 230 31.36 11.85 5.04
N GLN A 231 32.26 12.60 5.70
CA GLN A 231 32.41 14.03 5.53
C GLN A 231 32.65 14.51 4.08
N SER A 232 33.31 13.68 3.26
CA SER A 232 33.56 13.99 1.84
C SER A 232 32.41 13.63 0.89
N TRP A 233 31.31 13.06 1.40
CA TRP A 233 30.23 12.59 0.56
C TRP A 233 29.21 13.69 0.29
N ARG A 234 28.96 13.94 -1.00
CA ARG A 234 27.78 14.63 -1.49
C ARG A 234 26.88 13.57 -2.13
N ALA A 235 25.93 13.05 -1.36
CA ALA A 235 25.19 11.87 -1.74
C ALA A 235 23.82 12.22 -2.32
N LEU A 236 23.57 11.80 -3.56
CA LEU A 236 22.24 11.77 -4.14
C LEU A 236 21.56 10.44 -3.73
N VAL A 237 20.53 10.53 -2.88
CA VAL A 237 19.79 9.36 -2.39
C VAL A 237 18.48 9.24 -3.14
N VAL A 238 18.47 8.42 -4.21
CA VAL A 238 17.31 8.25 -5.06
C VAL A 238 16.32 7.28 -4.41
N GLY A 239 15.06 7.74 -4.20
CA GLY A 239 14.10 7.03 -3.37
C GLY A 239 14.36 7.21 -1.88
N GLY A 240 14.85 8.40 -1.47
CA GLY A 240 15.28 8.73 -0.11
C GLY A 240 14.16 9.09 0.86
N SER A 241 12.92 9.23 0.42
CA SER A 241 11.82 9.75 1.25
C SER A 241 11.23 8.74 2.25
N ARG A 242 11.72 7.50 2.28
CA ARG A 242 11.31 6.46 3.23
C ARG A 242 12.23 5.24 3.18
N GLY A 243 12.05 4.31 4.14
CA GLY A 243 12.66 2.98 4.12
C GLY A 243 14.19 3.03 4.07
N LEU A 244 14.82 2.23 3.20
CA LEU A 244 16.28 2.10 3.15
C LEU A 244 16.98 3.41 2.77
N GLY A 245 16.38 4.20 1.86
CA GLY A 245 16.92 5.48 1.46
C GLY A 245 16.89 6.53 2.58
N GLU A 246 15.83 6.56 3.39
CA GLU A 246 15.74 7.38 4.60
C GLU A 246 16.87 7.05 5.59
N VAL A 247 17.07 5.74 5.86
CA VAL A 247 18.14 5.26 6.75
C VAL A 247 19.51 5.67 6.22
N ALA A 248 19.76 5.51 4.93
CA ALA A 248 21.03 5.89 4.30
C ALA A 248 21.29 7.40 4.41
N ALA A 249 20.26 8.24 4.17
CA ALA A 249 20.38 9.69 4.31
C ALA A 249 20.75 10.11 5.74
N LYS A 250 20.08 9.51 6.75
CA LYS A 250 20.37 9.78 8.18
C LYS A 250 21.79 9.34 8.57
N LEU A 251 22.24 8.18 8.13
CA LEU A 251 23.60 7.69 8.40
C LEU A 251 24.68 8.59 7.77
N ILE A 252 24.52 8.96 6.51
CA ILE A 252 25.49 9.80 5.80
C ILE A 252 25.61 11.17 6.45
N THR A 253 24.48 11.81 6.78
CA THR A 253 24.49 13.13 7.43
C THR A 253 25.00 13.07 8.86
N ALA A 254 24.72 12.00 9.60
CA ALA A 254 25.28 11.77 10.93
C ALA A 254 26.81 11.63 10.87
N GLY A 255 27.35 11.00 9.83
CA GLY A 255 28.78 10.90 9.55
C GLY A 255 29.39 12.13 8.86
N GLY A 256 28.71 13.29 8.83
CA GLY A 256 29.26 14.57 8.34
C GLY A 256 29.11 14.82 6.84
N GLY A 257 28.49 13.92 6.07
CA GLY A 257 28.21 14.11 4.65
C GLY A 257 26.99 15.00 4.39
N SER A 258 26.85 15.46 3.14
CA SER A 258 25.69 16.21 2.66
C SER A 258 24.79 15.29 1.82
N VAL A 259 23.47 15.45 1.91
CA VAL A 259 22.51 14.62 1.15
C VAL A 259 21.52 15.46 0.36
N CYS A 260 21.24 15.01 -0.86
CA CYS A 260 20.06 15.38 -1.62
C CYS A 260 19.20 14.11 -1.77
N LEU A 261 18.10 14.02 -1.04
CA LEU A 261 17.17 12.89 -1.16
C LEU A 261 16.10 13.17 -2.20
N THR A 262 15.67 12.15 -2.92
CA THR A 262 14.65 12.32 -3.94
C THR A 262 13.39 11.56 -3.62
N TYR A 263 12.27 12.03 -4.20
CA TYR A 263 10.95 11.44 -4.09
C TYR A 263 10.17 11.58 -5.41
N ALA A 264 9.36 10.62 -5.76
CA ALA A 264 8.39 10.76 -6.85
C ALA A 264 7.05 11.33 -6.34
N ILE A 265 6.52 10.76 -5.24
CA ILE A 265 5.20 11.09 -4.68
C ILE A 265 5.30 11.63 -3.24
N GLY A 266 6.23 11.18 -2.43
CA GLY A 266 6.29 11.41 -0.99
C GLY A 266 6.93 12.74 -0.58
N ALA A 267 6.44 13.89 -1.04
CA ALA A 267 6.98 15.21 -0.72
C ALA A 267 7.00 15.51 0.78
N ASP A 268 5.91 15.20 1.49
CA ASP A 268 5.80 15.47 2.94
C ASP A 268 6.72 14.58 3.77
N ASP A 269 6.89 13.30 3.38
CA ASP A 269 7.84 12.41 4.03
C ASP A 269 9.28 12.89 3.79
N ALA A 270 9.61 13.29 2.56
CA ALA A 270 10.92 13.85 2.22
C ALA A 270 11.22 15.14 3.01
N ARG A 271 10.22 16.02 3.13
CA ARG A 271 10.34 17.27 3.92
C ARG A 271 10.59 16.96 5.39
N LYS A 272 9.81 16.06 6.01
CA LYS A 272 10.01 15.65 7.41
C LYS A 272 11.41 15.14 7.68
N ILE A 273 11.99 14.36 6.77
CA ILE A 273 13.37 13.87 6.90
C ILE A 273 14.35 15.04 6.80
N CYS A 274 14.19 15.92 5.82
CA CYS A 274 15.05 17.11 5.70
C CYS A 274 14.97 18.00 6.95
N ASP A 275 13.76 18.24 7.47
CA ASP A 275 13.55 19.05 8.67
C ASP A 275 14.24 18.41 9.89
N GLU A 276 14.17 17.09 10.06
CA GLU A 276 14.89 16.36 11.11
C GLU A 276 16.41 16.55 10.99
N LEU A 277 16.95 16.40 9.78
CA LEU A 277 18.39 16.52 9.53
C LEU A 277 18.89 17.97 9.69
N GLN A 278 18.16 18.94 9.15
CA GLN A 278 18.48 20.36 9.25
C GLN A 278 18.39 20.88 10.69
N SER A 279 17.42 20.39 11.47
CA SER A 279 17.31 20.70 12.91
C SER A 279 18.52 20.19 13.71
N ALA A 280 19.20 19.16 13.21
CA ALA A 280 20.46 18.67 13.76
C ALA A 280 21.71 19.38 13.16
N GLY A 281 21.52 20.47 12.43
CA GLY A 281 22.60 21.26 11.80
C GLY A 281 23.24 20.56 10.60
N ARG A 282 22.53 19.68 9.90
CA ARG A 282 23.06 18.92 8.75
C ARG A 282 22.57 19.48 7.43
N GLU A 283 23.39 19.39 6.39
CA GLU A 283 23.02 19.79 5.04
C GLU A 283 22.19 18.69 4.38
N ALA A 284 20.90 18.96 4.18
CA ALA A 284 19.96 18.04 3.56
C ALA A 284 18.98 18.80 2.65
N HIS A 285 18.77 18.28 1.46
CA HIS A 285 17.85 18.81 0.47
C HIS A 285 16.90 17.73 -0.01
N ALA A 286 15.70 18.11 -0.45
CA ALA A 286 14.72 17.19 -1.06
C ALA A 286 14.32 17.71 -2.44
N VAL A 287 14.38 16.83 -3.45
CA VAL A 287 14.07 17.17 -4.84
C VAL A 287 13.10 16.14 -5.41
N ARG A 288 12.10 16.59 -6.17
CA ARG A 288 11.23 15.67 -6.87
C ARG A 288 11.96 15.06 -8.06
N LEU A 289 12.04 13.73 -8.09
CA LEU A 289 12.60 12.94 -9.18
C LEU A 289 11.80 11.66 -9.34
N ASP A 290 11.16 11.51 -10.48
CA ASP A 290 10.60 10.26 -10.94
C ASP A 290 11.60 9.64 -11.95
N VAL A 291 12.20 8.52 -11.58
CA VAL A 291 13.23 7.86 -12.40
C VAL A 291 12.69 7.30 -13.71
N THR A 292 11.38 7.21 -13.90
CA THR A 292 10.75 6.79 -15.15
C THR A 292 10.61 7.95 -16.15
N GLN A 293 10.79 9.19 -15.70
CA GLN A 293 10.75 10.38 -16.55
C GLN A 293 12.13 10.73 -17.10
N THR A 294 12.16 11.42 -18.23
CA THR A 294 13.42 11.76 -18.92
C THR A 294 14.13 12.96 -18.30
N GLU A 295 13.40 13.85 -17.65
CA GLU A 295 13.94 15.10 -17.09
C GLU A 295 14.64 14.87 -15.75
N LEU A 296 15.90 15.33 -15.67
CA LEU A 296 16.64 15.43 -14.42
C LEU A 296 16.40 16.81 -13.80
N PRO A 297 15.88 16.88 -12.55
CA PRO A 297 15.69 18.15 -11.88
C PRO A 297 17.03 18.84 -11.56
N MET A 298 16.99 20.14 -11.34
CA MET A 298 18.17 20.88 -10.85
C MET A 298 18.53 20.35 -9.46
N LEU A 299 19.76 19.91 -9.30
CA LEU A 299 20.33 19.47 -8.02
C LEU A 299 21.02 20.64 -7.31
N PRO A 300 21.04 20.65 -5.96
CA PRO A 300 21.69 21.74 -5.20
C PRO A 300 23.20 21.81 -5.43
N TRP A 301 23.80 20.69 -5.81
CA TRP A 301 25.23 20.55 -6.11
C TRP A 301 25.49 19.28 -6.95
N GLN A 302 26.70 19.15 -7.48
CA GLN A 302 27.13 17.95 -8.19
C GLN A 302 27.39 16.80 -7.20
N PRO A 303 26.67 15.67 -7.32
CA PRO A 303 26.82 14.53 -6.42
C PRO A 303 28.13 13.77 -6.71
N THR A 304 28.80 13.36 -5.65
CA THR A 304 29.96 12.45 -5.73
C THR A 304 29.54 10.98 -5.53
N HIS A 305 28.43 10.75 -4.84
CA HIS A 305 27.91 9.44 -4.50
C HIS A 305 26.45 9.32 -4.93
N LEU A 306 26.10 8.20 -5.55
CA LEU A 306 24.71 7.85 -5.88
C LEU A 306 24.28 6.62 -5.07
N LEU A 307 23.19 6.74 -4.31
CA LEU A 307 22.56 5.63 -3.63
C LEU A 307 21.18 5.39 -4.25
N TYR A 308 21.00 4.27 -4.94
CA TYR A 308 19.85 4.05 -5.78
C TYR A 308 18.82 3.11 -5.14
N PHE A 309 17.88 3.68 -4.37
CA PHE A 309 16.80 2.94 -3.71
C PHE A 309 15.43 3.08 -4.40
N ALA A 310 15.37 3.74 -5.56
CA ALA A 310 14.11 3.85 -6.30
C ALA A 310 13.60 2.45 -6.70
N THR A 311 12.35 2.18 -6.34
CA THR A 311 11.69 0.91 -6.64
C THR A 311 10.18 1.15 -6.72
N PRO A 312 9.48 0.54 -7.69
CA PRO A 312 8.03 0.47 -7.63
C PRO A 312 7.60 -0.54 -6.57
N GLN A 313 6.30 -0.70 -6.35
CA GLN A 313 5.83 -1.85 -5.61
C GLN A 313 6.25 -3.13 -6.35
N ILE A 314 6.85 -4.07 -5.62
CA ILE A 314 7.30 -5.36 -6.17
C ILE A 314 6.09 -6.28 -6.22
N PRO A 315 5.58 -6.61 -7.43
CA PRO A 315 4.46 -7.53 -7.56
C PRO A 315 4.92 -8.96 -7.25
N THR A 316 3.98 -9.76 -6.74
CA THR A 316 4.16 -11.21 -6.64
C THR A 316 3.29 -11.89 -7.69
N ASP A 317 3.92 -12.66 -8.57
CA ASP A 317 3.24 -13.44 -9.59
C ASP A 317 2.84 -14.83 -9.07
N ARG A 318 2.00 -15.56 -9.81
CA ARG A 318 1.86 -16.99 -9.57
C ARG A 318 3.15 -17.68 -9.95
N ALA A 319 3.54 -18.71 -9.18
CA ALA A 319 4.81 -19.41 -9.36
C ALA A 319 5.05 -19.96 -10.79
N GLU A 320 3.98 -20.24 -11.51
CA GLU A 320 3.99 -20.86 -12.84
C GLU A 320 4.04 -19.83 -13.98
N ASN A 321 3.90 -18.53 -13.70
CA ASN A 321 3.76 -17.49 -14.72
C ASN A 321 4.83 -16.42 -14.56
N PHE A 322 5.58 -16.17 -15.62
CA PHE A 322 6.42 -14.98 -15.72
C PHE A 322 5.63 -13.84 -16.37
N SER A 323 5.44 -12.75 -15.64
CA SER A 323 4.72 -11.58 -16.15
C SER A 323 5.66 -10.63 -16.90
N MET A 324 5.54 -10.57 -18.22
CA MET A 324 6.27 -9.59 -19.03
C MET A 324 5.92 -8.16 -18.69
N THR A 325 4.67 -7.86 -18.35
CA THR A 325 4.22 -6.52 -17.91
C THR A 325 4.93 -6.08 -16.64
N HIS A 326 5.02 -6.97 -15.64
CA HIS A 326 5.76 -6.69 -14.41
C HIS A 326 7.26 -6.52 -14.66
N PHE A 327 7.84 -7.39 -15.50
CA PHE A 327 9.26 -7.32 -15.86
C PHE A 327 9.60 -5.99 -16.54
N THR A 328 8.84 -5.58 -17.56
CA THR A 328 9.05 -4.31 -18.27
C THR A 328 8.96 -3.13 -17.31
N ARG A 329 7.89 -3.06 -16.48
CA ARG A 329 7.74 -2.01 -15.47
C ARG A 329 8.92 -1.96 -14.47
N LEU A 330 9.45 -3.10 -14.08
CA LEU A 330 10.60 -3.16 -13.18
C LEU A 330 11.90 -2.74 -13.88
N CYS A 331 12.05 -3.02 -15.18
CA CYS A 331 13.17 -2.55 -15.99
C CYS A 331 13.17 -1.03 -16.14
N ASP A 332 12.02 -0.37 -16.25
CA ASP A 332 11.93 1.11 -16.30
C ASP A 332 12.64 1.75 -15.08
N TYR A 333 12.55 1.12 -13.91
CA TYR A 333 13.19 1.58 -12.68
C TYR A 333 14.65 1.10 -12.58
N TYR A 334 14.90 -0.22 -12.70
CA TYR A 334 16.19 -0.80 -12.31
C TYR A 334 17.24 -0.76 -13.42
N VAL A 335 16.82 -0.58 -14.66
CA VAL A 335 17.70 -0.57 -15.83
C VAL A 335 17.69 0.81 -16.46
N GLU A 336 16.56 1.24 -17.05
CA GLU A 336 16.51 2.47 -17.84
C GLU A 336 16.68 3.72 -16.99
N GLY A 337 15.89 3.86 -15.93
CA GLY A 337 15.99 5.00 -15.02
C GLY A 337 17.36 5.10 -14.33
N PHE A 338 17.92 3.96 -13.94
CA PHE A 338 19.25 3.89 -13.37
C PHE A 338 20.33 4.29 -14.38
N HIS A 339 20.31 3.72 -15.60
CA HIS A 339 21.24 4.04 -16.68
C HIS A 339 21.24 5.53 -16.99
N ARG A 340 20.05 6.08 -17.26
CA ARG A 340 19.87 7.50 -17.58
C ARG A 340 20.45 8.40 -16.50
N LEU A 341 20.18 8.10 -15.24
CA LEU A 341 20.67 8.91 -14.12
C LEU A 341 22.20 8.85 -14.01
N VAL A 342 22.80 7.67 -14.09
CA VAL A 342 24.27 7.52 -13.99
C VAL A 342 24.99 8.22 -15.16
N THR A 343 24.44 8.15 -16.37
CA THR A 343 25.03 8.81 -17.54
C THR A 343 24.89 10.33 -17.51
N SER A 344 23.86 10.85 -16.85
CA SER A 344 23.64 12.30 -16.70
C SER A 344 24.47 12.93 -15.57
N LEU A 345 25.18 12.14 -14.75
CA LEU A 345 25.94 12.61 -13.59
C LEU A 345 27.41 12.20 -13.70
N PRO A 346 28.22 12.95 -14.47
CA PRO A 346 29.63 12.61 -14.72
C PRO A 346 30.53 12.71 -13.48
N SER A 347 30.11 13.46 -12.46
CA SER A 347 30.85 13.69 -11.19
C SER A 347 30.78 12.52 -10.20
N LEU A 348 30.05 11.44 -10.52
CA LEU A 348 29.91 10.29 -9.65
C LEU A 348 31.22 9.50 -9.53
N ASN A 349 31.69 9.36 -8.30
CA ASN A 349 32.86 8.53 -7.95
C ASN A 349 32.45 7.15 -7.44
N ALA A 350 31.27 7.06 -6.78
CA ALA A 350 30.81 5.83 -6.16
C ALA A 350 29.29 5.67 -6.27
N ILE A 351 28.86 4.43 -6.42
CA ILE A 351 27.44 4.07 -6.60
C ILE A 351 27.10 2.89 -5.71
N LEU A 352 26.05 3.02 -4.89
CA LEU A 352 25.38 1.93 -4.23
C LEU A 352 24.12 1.54 -5.02
N TYR A 353 24.12 0.33 -5.57
CA TYR A 353 22.98 -0.24 -6.27
C TYR A 353 22.49 -1.48 -5.52
N PRO A 354 21.52 -1.37 -4.61
CA PRO A 354 21.00 -2.53 -3.90
C PRO A 354 20.37 -3.56 -4.84
N SER A 355 20.92 -4.77 -4.81
CA SER A 355 20.37 -5.96 -5.45
C SER A 355 19.57 -6.78 -4.43
N THR A 356 19.31 -8.04 -4.68
CA THR A 356 18.45 -8.88 -3.85
C THR A 356 19.03 -10.28 -3.66
N ILE A 357 18.93 -10.80 -2.44
CA ILE A 357 19.31 -12.20 -2.11
C ILE A 357 18.47 -13.23 -2.89
N TYR A 358 17.29 -12.84 -3.39
CA TYR A 358 16.42 -13.73 -4.17
C TYR A 358 16.99 -14.13 -5.54
N LEU A 359 18.09 -13.52 -5.97
CA LEU A 359 18.88 -14.03 -7.10
C LEU A 359 19.57 -15.36 -6.76
N ASP A 360 19.92 -15.57 -5.49
CA ASP A 360 20.55 -16.80 -5.00
C ASP A 360 19.50 -17.80 -4.49
N GLU A 361 18.44 -17.32 -3.84
CA GLU A 361 17.43 -18.16 -3.17
C GLU A 361 16.30 -18.65 -4.09
N HIS A 362 16.25 -18.26 -5.33
CA HIS A 362 15.22 -18.61 -6.31
C HIS A 362 13.78 -18.67 -5.78
N LYS A 363 13.06 -17.55 -5.86
CA LYS A 363 11.64 -17.48 -5.52
C LYS A 363 10.79 -17.30 -6.78
N PRO A 364 10.09 -18.35 -7.25
CA PRO A 364 9.34 -18.28 -8.52
C PRO A 364 8.34 -17.12 -8.59
N GLN A 365 7.70 -16.76 -7.46
CA GLN A 365 6.75 -15.67 -7.39
C GLN A 365 7.38 -14.27 -7.60
N LEU A 366 8.71 -14.18 -7.54
CA LEU A 366 9.49 -12.95 -7.74
C LEU A 366 10.34 -12.99 -9.02
N ALA A 367 10.05 -13.90 -9.95
CA ALA A 367 10.87 -14.12 -11.15
C ALA A 367 11.08 -12.85 -11.97
N ALA A 368 10.04 -12.05 -12.23
CA ALA A 368 10.14 -10.79 -12.97
C ALA A 368 11.02 -9.77 -12.23
N TYR A 369 10.90 -9.67 -10.90
CA TYR A 369 11.75 -8.83 -10.07
C TYR A 369 13.21 -9.26 -10.09
N CYS A 370 13.46 -10.55 -9.92
CA CYS A 370 14.82 -11.11 -9.97
C CYS A 370 15.48 -10.88 -11.34
N ALA A 371 14.75 -11.12 -12.44
CA ALA A 371 15.26 -10.88 -13.79
C ALA A 371 15.65 -9.41 -14.01
N ALA A 372 14.82 -8.46 -13.58
CA ALA A 372 15.12 -7.04 -13.70
C ALA A 372 16.32 -6.61 -12.83
N LYS A 373 16.44 -7.17 -11.60
CA LYS A 373 17.61 -6.92 -10.73
C LYS A 373 18.90 -7.52 -11.31
N ALA A 374 18.83 -8.72 -11.91
CA ALA A 374 19.97 -9.32 -12.58
C ALA A 374 20.44 -8.47 -13.78
N ALA A 375 19.50 -7.96 -14.59
CA ALA A 375 19.82 -7.02 -15.68
C ALA A 375 20.50 -5.75 -15.15
N GLY A 376 20.02 -5.20 -14.01
CA GLY A 376 20.66 -4.07 -13.34
C GLY A 376 22.07 -4.37 -12.83
N GLU A 377 22.35 -5.58 -12.28
CA GLU A 377 23.70 -5.98 -11.89
C GLU A 377 24.65 -6.04 -13.11
N VAL A 378 24.18 -6.54 -14.25
CA VAL A 378 24.96 -6.56 -15.50
C VAL A 378 25.25 -5.13 -15.97
N LEU A 379 24.25 -4.25 -15.94
CA LEU A 379 24.40 -2.85 -16.31
C LEU A 379 25.41 -2.13 -15.39
N CYS A 380 25.37 -2.38 -14.09
CA CYS A 380 26.36 -1.84 -13.14
C CYS A 380 27.80 -2.19 -13.51
N ARG A 381 28.06 -3.44 -13.91
CA ARG A 381 29.39 -3.86 -14.36
C ARG A 381 29.84 -3.12 -15.63
N HIS A 382 28.91 -2.88 -16.55
CA HIS A 382 29.18 -2.09 -17.77
C HIS A 382 29.48 -0.62 -17.45
N LEU A 383 28.76 -0.03 -16.50
CA LEU A 383 28.89 1.39 -16.11
C LEU A 383 30.05 1.67 -15.13
N ALA A 384 30.70 0.64 -14.63
CA ALA A 384 31.74 0.80 -13.61
C ALA A 384 32.84 1.77 -14.07
N GLY A 385 33.56 1.50 -15.16
CA GLY A 385 34.65 2.35 -15.62
C GLY A 385 35.62 2.68 -14.47
N SER A 386 35.78 3.97 -14.18
CA SER A 386 36.56 4.47 -13.03
C SER A 386 35.74 4.63 -11.75
N ARG A 387 34.45 4.30 -11.75
CA ARG A 387 33.56 4.45 -10.60
C ARG A 387 33.59 3.19 -9.74
N ARG A 388 33.51 3.38 -8.43
CA ARG A 388 33.30 2.29 -7.48
C ARG A 388 31.80 1.96 -7.46
N ILE A 389 31.41 0.73 -7.81
CA ILE A 389 30.01 0.29 -7.75
C ILE A 389 29.91 -0.86 -6.76
N HIS A 390 29.09 -0.66 -5.72
CA HIS A 390 28.74 -1.68 -4.74
C HIS A 390 27.31 -2.16 -4.99
N MET A 391 27.15 -3.47 -5.17
CA MET A 391 25.88 -4.13 -5.51
C MET A 391 25.53 -5.19 -4.44
N PRO A 392 25.18 -4.78 -3.21
CA PRO A 392 24.87 -5.76 -2.18
C PRO A 392 23.57 -6.48 -2.49
N ARG A 393 23.55 -7.81 -2.37
CA ARG A 393 22.33 -8.62 -2.41
C ARG A 393 21.67 -8.58 -1.04
N LEU A 394 20.81 -7.57 -0.85
CA LEU A 394 20.17 -7.32 0.44
C LEU A 394 19.12 -8.39 0.76
N PRO A 395 19.02 -8.81 2.03
CA PRO A 395 17.91 -9.63 2.51
C PRO A 395 16.63 -8.77 2.60
N ARG A 396 15.51 -9.43 2.93
CA ARG A 396 14.29 -8.73 3.29
C ARG A 396 14.52 -7.92 4.57
N LEU A 397 14.38 -6.60 4.50
CA LEU A 397 14.55 -5.67 5.63
C LEU A 397 13.21 -5.05 6.03
N ALA A 398 13.08 -4.60 7.28
CA ALA A 398 11.85 -3.99 7.79
C ALA A 398 11.58 -2.62 7.13
N THR A 399 10.68 -2.60 6.16
CA THR A 399 10.21 -1.40 5.43
C THR A 399 8.72 -1.53 5.14
N ASP A 400 8.06 -0.44 4.76
CA ASP A 400 6.64 -0.47 4.33
C ASP A 400 6.38 -1.53 3.24
N GLN A 401 7.33 -1.70 2.31
CA GLN A 401 7.20 -2.63 1.19
C GLN A 401 7.30 -4.10 1.59
N THR A 402 8.02 -4.39 2.67
CA THR A 402 8.24 -5.76 3.14
C THR A 402 7.33 -6.15 4.30
N THR A 403 6.59 -5.20 4.85
CA THR A 403 5.64 -5.44 5.93
C THR A 403 4.40 -6.13 5.36
N GLY A 404 4.17 -7.38 5.78
CA GLY A 404 3.03 -8.20 5.36
C GLY A 404 1.97 -8.30 6.45
N ILE A 405 0.80 -8.85 6.11
CA ILE A 405 -0.30 -9.13 7.05
C ILE A 405 0.09 -10.26 8.03
N THR A 406 1.09 -11.07 7.69
CA THR A 406 1.66 -12.11 8.55
C THR A 406 2.86 -11.57 9.33
N SER A 407 2.97 -11.96 10.60
CA SER A 407 3.94 -11.47 11.59
C SER A 407 5.40 -11.88 11.39
N ASN A 408 5.88 -12.04 10.16
CA ASN A 408 7.30 -12.31 9.94
C ASN A 408 8.12 -11.04 10.14
N SER A 409 8.78 -10.93 11.30
CA SER A 409 9.70 -9.84 11.61
C SER A 409 10.90 -9.88 10.66
N ALA A 410 11.08 -8.83 9.89
CA ALA A 410 12.30 -8.62 9.11
C ALA A 410 13.32 -7.86 9.98
N PRO A 411 14.64 -8.07 9.78
CA PRO A 411 15.67 -7.35 10.50
C PRO A 411 15.62 -5.84 10.21
N ALA A 412 16.06 -5.03 11.19
CA ALA A 412 16.13 -3.59 11.06
C ALA A 412 17.10 -3.16 9.95
N ALA A 413 16.77 -2.09 9.25
CA ALA A 413 17.55 -1.63 8.10
C ALA A 413 18.88 -0.97 8.50
N LEU A 414 18.94 -0.26 9.64
CA LEU A 414 20.09 0.56 10.03
C LEU A 414 21.44 -0.19 10.04
N PRO A 415 21.62 -1.32 10.76
CA PRO A 415 22.92 -1.99 10.81
C PRO A 415 23.33 -2.57 9.45
N VAL A 416 22.38 -2.98 8.62
CA VAL A 416 22.67 -3.53 7.30
C VAL A 416 23.11 -2.40 6.36
N ILE A 417 22.35 -1.31 6.28
CA ILE A 417 22.69 -0.17 5.40
C ILE A 417 24.03 0.45 5.81
N LEU A 418 24.30 0.59 7.12
CA LEU A 418 25.60 1.09 7.59
C LEU A 418 26.76 0.23 7.11
N ARG A 419 26.63 -1.10 7.20
CA ARG A 419 27.65 -2.03 6.68
C ARG A 419 27.88 -1.81 5.20
N GLU A 420 26.83 -1.65 4.40
CA GLU A 420 26.96 -1.47 2.94
C GLU A 420 27.55 -0.10 2.58
N LEU A 421 27.25 0.96 3.33
CA LEU A 421 27.88 2.27 3.16
C LEU A 421 29.37 2.23 3.48
N ARG A 422 29.76 1.55 4.56
CA ARG A 422 31.19 1.33 4.92
C ARG A 422 31.92 0.54 3.86
N THR A 423 31.29 -0.51 3.32
CA THR A 423 31.87 -1.30 2.23
C THR A 423 32.08 -0.43 0.99
N LEU A 424 31.10 0.38 0.58
CA LEU A 424 31.26 1.32 -0.53
C LEU A 424 32.41 2.31 -0.31
N GLY A 425 32.53 2.85 0.91
CA GLY A 425 33.62 3.77 1.28
C GLY A 425 35.01 3.13 1.21
N ALA A 426 35.11 1.85 1.54
CA ALA A 426 36.37 1.10 1.55
C ALA A 426 36.81 0.58 0.17
N LEU A 427 35.94 0.55 -0.84
CA LEU A 427 36.31 0.12 -2.20
C LEU A 427 37.37 1.08 -2.77
N LYS A 428 38.40 0.51 -3.38
CA LYS A 428 39.38 1.27 -4.16
C LYS A 428 38.82 1.59 -5.55
N PRO A 429 39.25 2.71 -6.17
CA PRO A 429 38.87 3.05 -7.56
C PRO A 429 39.25 1.99 -8.55
#